data_f2a81393a9d974120f843524846a53dc
#
_entry.id   f2a81393a9d974120f843524846a53dc
#
_cell.length_a   1.000
_cell.length_b   1.000
_cell.length_c   1.000
_cell.angle_alpha   90.00
_cell.angle_beta   90.00
_cell.angle_gamma   90.00
#
_symmetry.space_group_name_H-M   'P 1'
#
loop_
_entity.id
_entity.type
_entity.pdbx_description
1 polymer ?
#
loop_
_entity_poly.entity_id
_entity_poly.type
_entity_poly.pdbx_seq_one_letter_code
_entity_poly.pdbx_strand_id
1 'polypeptide(L)'
;GRNNQGVITTRHHGGGHKQKYRIIDFKRNKDNIPGKVATIEYDPNRSANIALINYVDGEKRYILAPKGLEVGMEIISGEEADIKVGNALPMGNMPEGTVIHNIEMQPGKGGQIARSAGVSAQILGKEGKYVTVRLASGEVRKLLSVCRATVGVVGNEVHGLVNYGKAGRMRWKGVRPTVRGSVMNPNDHPHGGGEGRTSIGRKAPICLLYTSDA
;
A
#
# COMPACT_ATOMS: atom_id res chain seq x y z
N GLY A 1 -17.97 0.40 2.92
CA GLY A 1 -17.63 1.73 2.78
C GLY A 1 -18.52 2.76 3.47
N ARG A 2 -18.99 2.49 4.71
CA ARG A 2 -19.76 3.47 5.51
C ARG A 2 -18.89 4.09 6.59
N ASN A 3 -19.13 5.37 6.92
CA ASN A 3 -18.51 6.08 8.02
C ASN A 3 -19.27 5.84 9.34
N ASN A 4 -18.85 6.52 10.42
CA ASN A 4 -19.51 6.46 11.74
C ASN A 4 -20.95 6.99 11.75
N GLN A 5 -21.35 7.80 10.79
CA GLN A 5 -22.71 8.31 10.61
C GLN A 5 -23.60 7.40 9.74
N GLY A 6 -23.08 6.26 9.28
CA GLY A 6 -23.78 5.32 8.42
C GLY A 6 -23.85 5.72 6.94
N VAL A 7 -23.24 6.85 6.55
CA VAL A 7 -23.22 7.35 5.17
C VAL A 7 -22.16 6.60 4.35
N ILE A 8 -22.49 6.24 3.11
CA ILE A 8 -21.55 5.58 2.19
C ILE A 8 -20.53 6.62 1.70
N THR A 9 -19.28 6.50 2.17
CA THR A 9 -18.15 7.34 1.76
C THR A 9 -17.31 6.67 0.67
N THR A 10 -17.29 5.33 0.61
CA THR A 10 -16.61 4.57 -0.43
C THR A 10 -17.59 3.55 -1.02
N ARG A 11 -17.90 3.71 -2.31
CA ARG A 11 -18.84 2.82 -3.01
C ARG A 11 -18.24 1.42 -3.20
N HIS A 12 -19.11 0.45 -3.46
CA HIS A 12 -18.78 -0.93 -3.83
C HIS A 12 -17.98 -1.70 -2.78
N HIS A 13 -18.05 -1.32 -1.50
CA HIS A 13 -17.45 -2.03 -0.38
C HIS A 13 -18.49 -2.47 0.63
N GLY A 14 -18.34 -3.69 1.15
CA GLY A 14 -19.16 -4.25 2.22
C GLY A 14 -19.66 -5.66 1.94
N GLY A 15 -20.27 -6.29 2.95
CA GLY A 15 -20.86 -7.62 2.88
C GLY A 15 -19.87 -8.77 2.71
N GLY A 16 -18.59 -8.54 3.00
CA GLY A 16 -17.54 -9.57 2.97
C GLY A 16 -17.46 -10.38 4.25
N HIS A 17 -16.55 -11.36 4.29
CA HIS A 17 -16.23 -12.10 5.51
C HIS A 17 -15.64 -11.19 6.58
N LYS A 18 -15.81 -11.59 7.85
CA LYS A 18 -15.16 -10.93 8.98
C LYS A 18 -13.65 -11.05 8.86
N GLN A 19 -12.97 -9.92 8.98
CA GLN A 19 -11.51 -9.82 8.86
C GLN A 19 -10.95 -9.35 10.19
N LYS A 20 -10.09 -10.16 10.80
CA LYS A 20 -9.34 -9.73 12.00
C LYS A 20 -8.29 -8.72 11.60
N TYR A 21 -8.22 -7.61 12.30
CA TYR A 21 -7.21 -6.60 12.09
C TYR A 21 -5.93 -6.94 12.85
N ARG A 22 -4.77 -6.78 12.20
CA ARG A 22 -3.44 -6.83 12.81
C ARG A 22 -2.88 -5.42 12.85
N ILE A 23 -2.34 -5.03 13.98
CA ILE A 23 -1.65 -3.75 14.12
C ILE A 23 -0.27 -3.89 13.48
N ILE A 24 -0.01 -3.10 12.44
CA ILE A 24 1.25 -3.11 11.73
C ILE A 24 2.08 -1.91 12.17
N ASP A 25 3.34 -2.15 12.45
CA ASP A 25 4.31 -1.10 12.77
C ASP A 25 4.79 -0.40 11.48
N PHE A 26 4.05 0.63 11.08
CA PHE A 26 4.46 1.49 9.97
C PHE A 26 5.50 2.53 10.36
N LYS A 27 5.67 2.79 11.66
CA LYS A 27 6.60 3.81 12.15
C LYS A 27 8.04 3.33 12.23
N ARG A 28 8.21 2.04 12.53
CA ARG A 28 9.54 1.42 12.69
C ARG A 28 10.42 2.21 13.66
N ASN A 29 9.83 2.68 14.76
CA ASN A 29 10.46 3.57 15.72
C ASN A 29 11.21 2.84 16.85
N LYS A 30 11.54 1.57 16.65
CA LYS A 30 12.29 0.75 17.61
C LYS A 30 13.76 0.75 17.19
N ASP A 31 14.44 1.84 17.54
CA ASP A 31 15.81 2.10 17.07
C ASP A 31 16.83 1.25 17.82
N ASN A 32 17.81 0.72 17.07
CA ASN A 32 18.98 -0.03 17.56
C ASN A 32 18.65 -1.28 18.36
N ILE A 33 17.38 -1.75 18.33
CA ILE A 33 16.99 -3.00 18.96
C ILE A 33 16.83 -4.05 17.87
N PRO A 34 17.65 -5.11 17.85
CA PRO A 34 17.52 -6.17 16.87
C PRO A 34 16.25 -6.98 17.11
N GLY A 35 15.60 -7.35 16.01
CA GLY A 35 14.43 -8.20 16.01
C GLY A 35 14.62 -9.36 15.04
N LYS A 36 14.17 -10.54 15.44
CA LYS A 36 14.21 -11.74 14.61
C LYS A 36 12.86 -12.01 13.98
N VAL A 37 12.85 -12.31 12.69
CA VAL A 37 11.64 -12.73 11.97
C VAL A 37 11.18 -14.08 12.50
N ALA A 38 10.01 -14.11 13.14
CA ALA A 38 9.43 -15.33 13.70
C ALA A 38 8.58 -16.08 12.70
N THR A 39 7.66 -15.38 12.03
CA THR A 39 6.73 -15.95 11.04
C THR A 39 6.45 -14.95 9.91
N ILE A 40 6.07 -15.48 8.74
CA ILE A 40 5.50 -14.68 7.63
C ILE A 40 4.05 -15.12 7.47
N GLU A 41 3.11 -14.19 7.54
CA GLU A 41 1.68 -14.47 7.65
C GLU A 41 0.87 -13.75 6.59
N TYR A 42 -0.28 -14.34 6.25
CA TYR A 42 -1.31 -13.71 5.45
C TYR A 42 -2.10 -12.68 6.27
N ASP A 43 -2.34 -11.51 5.72
CA ASP A 43 -3.24 -10.49 6.30
C ASP A 43 -4.42 -10.23 5.34
N PRO A 44 -5.67 -10.46 5.78
CA PRO A 44 -6.85 -10.22 4.95
C PRO A 44 -7.12 -8.74 4.67
N ASN A 45 -6.49 -7.82 5.40
CA ASN A 45 -6.72 -6.37 5.30
C ASN A 45 -5.82 -5.69 4.25
N ARG A 46 -4.87 -6.43 3.66
CA ARG A 46 -3.92 -5.90 2.68
C ARG A 46 -3.53 -6.93 1.63
N SER A 47 -2.95 -6.47 0.55
CA SER A 47 -2.43 -7.34 -0.51
C SER A 47 -1.07 -7.95 -0.17
N ALA A 48 -0.26 -7.24 0.64
CA ALA A 48 1.05 -7.69 1.09
C ALA A 48 0.95 -8.70 2.23
N ASN A 49 1.89 -9.65 2.30
CA ASN A 49 2.11 -10.46 3.49
C ASN A 49 2.74 -9.62 4.60
N ILE A 50 2.58 -10.07 5.82
CA ILE A 50 3.17 -9.45 7.02
C ILE A 50 4.13 -10.41 7.70
N ALA A 51 5.12 -9.87 8.39
CA ALA A 51 6.08 -10.65 9.18
C ALA A 51 5.95 -10.31 10.66
N LEU A 52 5.88 -11.31 11.51
CA LEU A 52 5.96 -11.14 12.95
C LEU A 52 7.42 -11.08 13.36
N ILE A 53 7.78 -10.02 14.05
CA ILE A 53 9.11 -9.76 14.56
C ILE A 53 9.12 -9.90 16.06
N ASN A 54 10.02 -10.75 16.58
CA ASN A 54 10.31 -10.85 18.00
C ASN A 54 11.58 -10.04 18.29
N TYR A 55 11.43 -8.96 19.01
CA TYR A 55 12.54 -8.12 19.45
C TYR A 55 13.22 -8.71 20.69
N VAL A 56 14.51 -8.40 20.88
CA VAL A 56 15.31 -8.90 22.02
C VAL A 56 14.73 -8.45 23.37
N ASP A 57 14.07 -7.32 23.43
CA ASP A 57 13.38 -6.82 24.63
C ASP A 57 12.04 -7.51 24.92
N GLY A 58 11.67 -8.54 24.15
CA GLY A 58 10.44 -9.33 24.33
C GLY A 58 9.21 -8.76 23.63
N GLU A 59 9.25 -7.55 23.09
CA GLU A 59 8.14 -6.98 22.33
C GLU A 59 7.99 -7.69 20.97
N LYS A 60 6.74 -7.84 20.53
CA LYS A 60 6.41 -8.42 19.23
C LYS A 60 5.68 -7.39 18.38
N ARG A 61 6.10 -7.20 17.14
CA ARG A 61 5.44 -6.31 16.19
C ARG A 61 5.29 -6.96 14.83
N TYR A 62 4.21 -6.62 14.13
CA TYR A 62 4.06 -6.95 12.73
C TYR A 62 4.64 -5.84 11.85
N ILE A 63 5.33 -6.24 10.81
CA ILE A 63 5.80 -5.35 9.75
C ILE A 63 5.31 -5.84 8.39
N LEU A 64 5.41 -5.02 7.35
CA LEU A 64 5.25 -5.50 5.97
C LEU A 64 6.40 -6.43 5.64
N ALA A 65 6.10 -7.59 5.06
CA ALA A 65 7.13 -8.54 4.63
C ALA A 65 7.70 -8.10 3.27
N PRO A 66 8.96 -7.66 3.18
CA PRO A 66 9.62 -7.42 1.91
C PRO A 66 9.95 -8.72 1.18
N LYS A 67 10.16 -8.63 -0.14
CA LYS A 67 10.63 -9.72 -0.97
C LYS A 67 12.02 -10.17 -0.50
N GLY A 68 12.21 -11.47 -0.35
CA GLY A 68 13.48 -12.05 0.11
C GLY A 68 13.66 -12.06 1.63
N LEU A 69 12.65 -11.63 2.40
CA LEU A 69 12.68 -11.82 3.85
C LEU A 69 12.35 -13.28 4.18
N GLU A 70 13.16 -13.90 5.03
CA GLU A 70 12.98 -15.29 5.48
C GLU A 70 12.84 -15.36 7.00
N VAL A 71 12.20 -16.44 7.46
CA VAL A 71 12.09 -16.73 8.91
C VAL A 71 13.50 -16.96 9.49
N GLY A 72 13.77 -16.31 10.60
CA GLY A 72 15.07 -16.38 11.27
C GLY A 72 16.02 -15.23 10.94
N MET A 73 15.76 -14.43 9.88
CA MET A 73 16.56 -13.23 9.60
C MET A 73 16.43 -12.19 10.70
N GLU A 74 17.50 -11.45 10.93
CA GLU A 74 17.52 -10.31 11.83
C GLU A 74 17.25 -9.01 11.07
N ILE A 75 16.48 -8.16 11.69
CA ILE A 75 16.17 -6.81 11.19
C ILE A 75 16.41 -5.78 12.30
N ILE A 76 16.89 -4.62 11.88
CA ILE A 76 17.15 -3.49 12.77
C ILE A 76 16.53 -2.23 12.15
N SER A 77 16.05 -1.33 13.01
CA SER A 77 15.65 0.02 12.63
C SER A 77 16.58 1.00 13.32
N GLY A 78 16.92 2.10 12.67
CA GLY A 78 17.78 3.13 13.27
C GLY A 78 18.61 3.87 12.22
N GLU A 79 19.32 4.88 12.67
CA GLU A 79 20.13 5.73 11.78
C GLU A 79 21.39 4.99 11.26
N GLU A 80 21.93 4.08 12.05
CA GLU A 80 23.16 3.33 11.76
C GLU A 80 22.87 1.90 11.25
N ALA A 81 21.61 1.57 11.00
CA ALA A 81 21.24 0.25 10.53
C ALA A 81 21.85 -0.05 9.15
N ASP A 82 22.34 -1.25 8.93
CA ASP A 82 22.84 -1.72 7.63
C ASP A 82 21.77 -1.62 6.55
N ILE A 83 22.19 -1.40 5.30
CA ILE A 83 21.30 -1.35 4.13
C ILE A 83 21.00 -2.78 3.67
N LYS A 84 20.26 -3.50 4.52
CA LYS A 84 19.75 -4.86 4.26
C LYS A 84 18.24 -4.85 4.10
N VAL A 85 17.72 -5.80 3.33
CA VAL A 85 16.28 -5.96 3.12
C VAL A 85 15.56 -6.12 4.46
N GLY A 86 14.53 -5.29 4.70
CA GLY A 86 13.76 -5.28 5.92
C GLY A 86 14.21 -4.27 6.98
N ASN A 87 15.41 -3.73 6.89
CA ASN A 87 15.88 -2.68 7.78
C ASN A 87 15.24 -1.33 7.44
N ALA A 88 14.99 -0.52 8.46
CA ALA A 88 14.38 0.80 8.31
C ALA A 88 15.33 1.89 8.79
N LEU A 89 15.56 2.89 7.92
CA LEU A 89 16.48 4.00 8.17
C LEU A 89 15.88 5.33 7.69
N PRO A 90 16.40 6.46 8.15
CA PRO A 90 16.19 7.74 7.48
C PRO A 90 16.71 7.68 6.04
N MET A 91 15.93 8.23 5.09
CA MET A 91 16.29 8.19 3.66
C MET A 91 17.60 8.93 3.36
N GLY A 92 17.96 9.92 4.18
CA GLY A 92 19.25 10.62 4.08
C GLY A 92 20.47 9.71 4.23
N ASN A 93 20.36 8.61 4.99
CA ASN A 93 21.46 7.67 5.26
C ASN A 93 21.54 6.54 4.22
N MET A 94 20.54 6.44 3.33
CA MET A 94 20.55 5.40 2.28
C MET A 94 21.27 5.91 1.03
N PRO A 95 22.07 5.09 0.31
CA PRO A 95 22.69 5.48 -0.95
C PRO A 95 21.66 5.71 -2.05
N GLU A 96 22.06 6.48 -3.05
CA GLU A 96 21.29 6.66 -4.27
C GLU A 96 21.13 5.33 -5.01
N GLY A 97 20.01 5.16 -5.71
CA GLY A 97 19.67 3.89 -6.35
C GLY A 97 19.02 2.86 -5.45
N THR A 98 19.04 3.05 -4.12
CA THR A 98 18.42 2.11 -3.17
C THR A 98 16.92 1.99 -3.45
N VAL A 99 16.44 0.75 -3.49
CA VAL A 99 15.02 0.41 -3.60
C VAL A 99 14.41 0.34 -2.21
N ILE A 100 13.32 1.07 -2.01
CA ILE A 100 12.68 1.25 -0.70
C ILE A 100 11.17 1.06 -0.76
N HIS A 101 10.57 0.79 0.38
CA HIS A 101 9.13 0.72 0.58
C HIS A 101 8.74 1.29 1.95
N ASN A 102 7.46 1.33 2.27
CA ASN A 102 6.94 1.85 3.55
C ASN A 102 7.49 3.24 3.90
N ILE A 103 7.37 4.17 2.95
CA ILE A 103 8.01 5.48 2.99
C ILE A 103 7.15 6.47 3.76
N GLU A 104 7.75 7.22 4.67
CA GLU A 104 7.12 8.34 5.35
C GLU A 104 7.02 9.58 4.45
N MET A 105 5.91 10.31 4.59
CA MET A 105 5.75 11.65 3.99
C MET A 105 6.10 12.76 4.97
N GLN A 106 5.91 12.51 6.26
CA GLN A 106 6.21 13.43 7.36
C GLN A 106 6.95 12.66 8.45
N PRO A 107 8.02 13.20 9.02
CA PRO A 107 8.82 12.52 10.04
C PRO A 107 7.95 12.04 11.22
N GLY A 108 8.13 10.79 11.63
CA GLY A 108 7.45 10.18 12.78
C GLY A 108 5.98 9.83 12.59
N LYS A 109 5.37 10.13 11.43
CA LYS A 109 3.97 9.79 11.14
C LYS A 109 3.77 8.32 10.80
N GLY A 110 4.83 7.65 10.36
CA GLY A 110 4.81 6.29 9.84
C GLY A 110 4.66 6.23 8.32
N GLY A 111 5.06 5.11 7.74
CA GLY A 111 5.05 4.91 6.30
C GLY A 111 3.66 5.01 5.70
N GLN A 112 3.53 5.74 4.61
CA GLN A 112 2.27 5.99 3.89
C GLN A 112 2.33 5.56 2.43
N ILE A 113 3.51 5.62 1.81
CA ILE A 113 3.74 5.32 0.40
C ILE A 113 4.38 3.94 0.25
N ALA A 114 4.14 3.27 -0.86
CA ALA A 114 4.72 1.97 -1.24
C ALA A 114 4.49 0.87 -0.19
N ARG A 115 3.21 0.56 0.11
CA ARG A 115 2.82 -0.46 1.09
C ARG A 115 2.08 -1.65 0.49
N SER A 116 1.64 -1.57 -0.76
CA SER A 116 0.93 -2.66 -1.44
C SER A 116 1.89 -3.72 -1.96
N ALA A 117 1.38 -4.93 -2.18
CA ALA A 117 2.15 -6.05 -2.71
C ALA A 117 2.90 -5.70 -4.01
N GLY A 118 4.16 -6.07 -4.09
CA GLY A 118 5.01 -5.84 -5.26
C GLY A 118 5.43 -4.38 -5.51
N VAL A 119 5.01 -3.44 -4.67
CA VAL A 119 5.32 -2.02 -4.86
C VAL A 119 6.64 -1.65 -4.20
N SER A 120 7.37 -0.77 -4.85
CA SER A 120 8.58 -0.14 -4.34
C SER A 120 8.72 1.28 -4.89
N ALA A 121 9.66 2.02 -4.35
CA ALA A 121 10.13 3.30 -4.88
C ALA A 121 11.66 3.28 -4.89
N GLN A 122 12.28 4.19 -5.62
CA GLN A 122 13.73 4.26 -5.76
C GLN A 122 14.24 5.66 -5.40
N ILE A 123 15.29 5.72 -4.60
CA ILE A 123 16.01 6.96 -4.32
C ILE A 123 16.82 7.33 -5.56
N LEU A 124 16.58 8.52 -6.11
CA LEU A 124 17.29 9.01 -7.30
C LEU A 124 18.46 9.91 -6.93
N GLY A 125 18.32 10.72 -5.89
CA GLY A 125 19.34 11.68 -5.50
C GLY A 125 19.03 12.35 -4.17
N LYS A 126 20.00 13.07 -3.64
CA LYS A 126 19.91 13.81 -2.39
C LYS A 126 20.31 15.27 -2.60
N GLU A 127 19.49 16.19 -2.14
CA GLU A 127 19.71 17.62 -2.25
C GLU A 127 19.52 18.30 -0.87
N GLY A 128 20.57 18.46 -0.11
CA GLY A 128 20.54 19.07 1.21
C GLY A 128 19.55 18.36 2.17
N LYS A 129 18.44 19.05 2.54
CA LYS A 129 17.41 18.47 3.44
C LYS A 129 16.45 17.53 2.73
N TYR A 130 16.52 17.39 1.41
CA TYR A 130 15.55 16.63 0.63
C TYR A 130 16.20 15.43 -0.07
N VAL A 131 15.41 14.38 -0.20
CA VAL A 131 15.73 13.20 -1.00
C VAL A 131 14.70 13.11 -2.13
N THR A 132 15.19 12.97 -3.35
CA THR A 132 14.35 12.80 -4.54
C THR A 132 14.06 11.32 -4.74
N VAL A 133 12.78 10.96 -4.73
CA VAL A 133 12.30 9.58 -4.81
C VAL A 133 11.39 9.41 -6.01
N ARG A 134 11.64 8.40 -6.82
CA ARG A 134 10.75 7.96 -7.92
C ARG A 134 9.80 6.90 -7.38
N LEU A 135 8.50 7.18 -7.44
CA LEU A 135 7.42 6.28 -7.03
C LEU A 135 7.11 5.23 -8.10
N ALA A 136 6.36 4.19 -7.73
CA ALA A 136 5.91 3.14 -8.65
C ALA A 136 5.06 3.67 -9.81
N SER A 137 4.37 4.81 -9.64
CA SER A 137 3.62 5.49 -10.69
C SER A 137 4.50 6.20 -11.74
N GLY A 138 5.82 6.29 -11.50
CA GLY A 138 6.76 7.11 -12.27
C GLY A 138 6.90 8.55 -11.78
N GLU A 139 6.02 9.00 -10.89
CA GLU A 139 6.09 10.33 -10.29
C GLU A 139 7.37 10.49 -9.46
N VAL A 140 8.02 11.64 -9.62
CA VAL A 140 9.19 12.01 -8.84
C VAL A 140 8.81 13.01 -7.77
N ARG A 141 9.10 12.70 -6.51
CA ARG A 141 8.79 13.54 -5.35
C ARG A 141 10.03 13.85 -4.52
N LYS A 142 10.07 15.04 -3.97
CA LYS A 142 11.05 15.45 -2.95
C LYS A 142 10.45 15.24 -1.55
N LEU A 143 11.13 14.45 -0.74
CA LEU A 143 10.76 14.14 0.64
C LEU A 143 11.89 14.60 1.56
N LEU A 144 11.58 14.85 2.84
CA LEU A 144 12.60 15.24 3.82
C LEU A 144 13.55 14.06 4.07
N SER A 145 14.83 14.33 4.17
CA SER A 145 15.90 13.33 4.39
C SER A 145 15.74 12.55 5.71
N VAL A 146 15.14 13.19 6.73
CA VAL A 146 14.80 12.57 8.02
C VAL A 146 13.62 11.60 7.96
N CYS A 147 12.80 11.62 6.90
CA CYS A 147 11.73 10.65 6.74
C CYS A 147 12.29 9.25 6.60
N ARG A 148 11.64 8.29 7.29
CA ARG A 148 12.08 6.89 7.29
C ARG A 148 11.49 6.13 6.11
N ALA A 149 12.24 5.13 5.68
CA ALA A 149 11.79 4.14 4.72
C ALA A 149 12.39 2.78 5.07
N THR A 150 11.80 1.71 4.54
CA THR A 150 12.32 0.35 4.71
C THR A 150 12.98 -0.10 3.40
N VAL A 151 14.15 -0.72 3.49
CA VAL A 151 14.91 -1.22 2.34
C VAL A 151 14.22 -2.43 1.71
N GLY A 152 14.15 -2.46 0.39
CA GLY A 152 13.61 -3.56 -0.42
C GLY A 152 12.26 -3.27 -1.06
N VAL A 153 11.71 -4.27 -1.73
CA VAL A 153 10.39 -4.28 -2.41
C VAL A 153 9.40 -4.99 -1.52
N VAL A 154 8.15 -4.56 -1.48
CA VAL A 154 7.09 -5.29 -0.75
C VAL A 154 6.87 -6.66 -1.40
N GLY A 155 6.80 -7.72 -0.61
CA GLY A 155 6.58 -9.08 -1.07
C GLY A 155 5.21 -9.33 -1.68
N ASN A 156 4.95 -10.61 -2.07
CA ASN A 156 3.68 -11.05 -2.69
C ASN A 156 3.37 -10.37 -4.03
N GLU A 157 4.38 -10.13 -4.85
CA GLU A 157 4.26 -9.45 -6.15
C GLU A 157 3.27 -10.12 -7.11
N VAL A 158 3.09 -11.44 -6.98
CA VAL A 158 2.14 -12.22 -7.79
C VAL A 158 0.68 -12.00 -7.42
N HIS A 159 0.39 -11.20 -6.40
CA HIS A 159 -0.99 -10.95 -5.93
C HIS A 159 -1.92 -10.46 -7.05
N GLY A 160 -1.41 -9.63 -7.96
CA GLY A 160 -2.17 -9.11 -9.10
C GLY A 160 -2.51 -10.15 -10.17
N LEU A 161 -1.80 -11.28 -10.20
CA LEU A 161 -2.01 -12.34 -11.18
C LEU A 161 -3.06 -13.36 -10.74
N VAL A 162 -3.53 -13.27 -9.48
CA VAL A 162 -4.49 -14.25 -8.92
C VAL A 162 -5.84 -14.12 -9.59
N ASN A 163 -6.28 -15.18 -10.27
CA ASN A 163 -7.61 -15.29 -10.80
C ASN A 163 -8.56 -15.92 -9.77
N TYR A 164 -9.57 -15.17 -9.35
CA TYR A 164 -10.54 -15.64 -8.36
C TYR A 164 -11.60 -16.61 -8.89
N GLY A 165 -11.74 -16.72 -10.20
CA GLY A 165 -12.59 -17.69 -10.89
C GLY A 165 -14.09 -17.43 -10.84
N LYS A 166 -14.62 -16.84 -9.77
CA LYS A 166 -16.06 -16.56 -9.62
C LYS A 166 -16.36 -15.26 -8.89
N ALA A 167 -17.46 -14.61 -9.25
CA ALA A 167 -17.93 -13.36 -8.65
C ALA A 167 -18.18 -13.48 -7.13
N GLY A 168 -18.66 -14.66 -6.66
CA GLY A 168 -18.88 -14.91 -5.24
C GLY A 168 -17.63 -14.78 -4.39
N ARG A 169 -16.44 -15.13 -4.91
CA ARG A 169 -15.18 -14.96 -4.20
C ARG A 169 -14.82 -13.48 -3.99
N MET A 170 -15.13 -12.62 -4.96
CA MET A 170 -15.01 -11.17 -4.81
C MET A 170 -15.98 -10.63 -3.74
N ARG A 171 -17.21 -11.18 -3.69
CA ARG A 171 -18.20 -10.86 -2.66
C ARG A 171 -17.67 -11.20 -1.26
N TRP A 172 -17.03 -12.34 -1.09
CA TRP A 172 -16.41 -12.73 0.19
C TRP A 172 -15.32 -11.77 0.63
N LYS A 173 -14.60 -11.17 -0.31
CA LYS A 173 -13.58 -10.13 -0.04
C LYS A 173 -14.16 -8.75 0.25
N GLY A 174 -15.48 -8.61 0.22
CA GLY A 174 -16.16 -7.34 0.49
C GLY A 174 -16.31 -6.44 -0.72
N VAL A 175 -15.98 -6.91 -1.91
CA VAL A 175 -16.18 -6.16 -3.16
C VAL A 175 -17.60 -6.39 -3.66
N ARG A 176 -18.39 -5.33 -3.72
CA ARG A 176 -19.76 -5.35 -4.25
C ARG A 176 -19.76 -5.19 -5.77
N PRO A 177 -20.82 -5.69 -6.45
CA PRO A 177 -20.96 -5.50 -7.88
C PRO A 177 -20.97 -4.02 -8.27
N THR A 178 -20.36 -3.72 -9.41
CA THR A 178 -20.33 -2.39 -10.01
C THR A 178 -21.14 -2.41 -11.29
N VAL A 179 -22.15 -1.57 -11.39
CA VAL A 179 -22.95 -1.38 -12.60
C VAL A 179 -22.39 -0.20 -13.38
N ARG A 180 -22.15 -0.38 -14.68
CA ARG A 180 -21.65 0.68 -15.55
C ARG A 180 -22.76 1.72 -15.79
N GLY A 181 -22.39 3.01 -15.84
CA GLY A 181 -23.37 4.08 -16.11
C GLY A 181 -24.07 3.97 -17.46
N SER A 182 -23.41 3.41 -18.47
CA SER A 182 -23.98 3.21 -19.82
C SER A 182 -25.13 2.20 -19.89
N VAL A 183 -25.34 1.39 -18.86
CA VAL A 183 -26.45 0.42 -18.78
C VAL A 183 -27.59 0.89 -17.88
N MET A 184 -27.50 2.12 -17.38
CA MET A 184 -28.51 2.76 -16.56
C MET A 184 -29.46 3.60 -17.42
N ASN A 185 -30.55 4.07 -16.82
CA ASN A 185 -31.46 5.01 -17.46
C ASN A 185 -30.88 6.44 -17.49
N PRO A 186 -31.36 7.33 -18.37
CA PRO A 186 -30.85 8.71 -18.48
C PRO A 186 -30.96 9.53 -17.19
N ASN A 187 -31.95 9.25 -16.33
CA ASN A 187 -32.13 9.88 -15.03
C ASN A 187 -31.14 9.39 -13.96
N ASP A 188 -30.58 8.18 -14.12
CA ASP A 188 -29.71 7.56 -13.11
C ASP A 188 -28.23 7.89 -13.34
N HIS A 189 -27.84 8.12 -14.60
CA HIS A 189 -26.44 8.37 -14.94
C HIS A 189 -26.32 9.21 -16.23
N PRO A 190 -25.35 10.13 -16.32
CA PRO A 190 -25.11 10.94 -17.53
C PRO A 190 -24.84 10.16 -18.81
N HIS A 191 -24.35 8.89 -18.68
CA HIS A 191 -24.12 7.99 -19.80
C HIS A 191 -25.28 7.02 -20.06
N GLY A 192 -26.37 7.16 -19.32
CA GLY A 192 -27.56 6.32 -19.46
C GLY A 192 -28.38 6.61 -20.70
N GLY A 193 -29.18 5.63 -21.08
CA GLY A 193 -30.08 5.70 -22.24
C GLY A 193 -29.50 5.19 -23.55
N GLY A 194 -30.31 5.18 -24.59
CA GLY A 194 -29.98 4.65 -25.92
C GLY A 194 -30.42 3.20 -26.11
N GLU A 195 -30.24 2.67 -27.32
CA GLU A 195 -30.57 1.29 -27.68
C GLU A 195 -29.31 0.42 -27.79
N GLY A 196 -29.44 -0.81 -27.31
CA GLY A 196 -28.36 -1.79 -27.36
C GLY A 196 -27.13 -1.36 -26.55
N ARG A 197 -25.94 -1.67 -27.07
CA ARG A 197 -24.66 -1.29 -26.46
C ARG A 197 -24.28 0.13 -26.87
N THR A 198 -24.68 1.12 -26.07
CA THR A 198 -24.34 2.52 -26.32
C THR A 198 -22.92 2.87 -25.86
N SER A 199 -22.31 3.82 -26.56
CA SER A 199 -21.04 4.42 -26.18
C SER A 199 -21.20 5.40 -25.01
N ILE A 200 -20.09 5.87 -24.45
CA ILE A 200 -20.08 6.93 -23.45
C ILE A 200 -20.64 8.21 -24.06
N GLY A 201 -21.77 8.72 -23.54
CA GLY A 201 -22.50 9.86 -24.10
C GLY A 201 -21.87 11.23 -23.82
N ARG A 202 -20.85 11.33 -22.95
CA ARG A 202 -20.20 12.60 -22.60
C ARG A 202 -18.68 12.44 -22.64
N LYS A 203 -18.03 13.46 -23.23
CA LYS A 203 -16.56 13.61 -23.19
C LYS A 203 -16.08 14.28 -21.89
N ALA A 204 -16.95 15.04 -21.21
CA ALA A 204 -16.61 15.72 -19.97
C ALA A 204 -16.69 14.78 -18.75
N PRO A 205 -15.86 14.99 -17.71
CA PRO A 205 -15.93 14.22 -16.47
C PRO A 205 -17.28 14.39 -15.79
N ILE A 206 -17.77 13.32 -15.18
CA ILE A 206 -18.90 13.38 -14.25
C ILE A 206 -18.39 13.75 -12.85
N CYS A 207 -19.25 14.28 -12.00
CA CYS A 207 -18.88 14.81 -10.68
C CYS A 207 -18.14 13.84 -9.75
N LEU A 208 -18.12 12.54 -10.06
CA LEU A 208 -17.37 11.52 -9.31
C LEU A 208 -16.07 11.09 -9.98
N LEU A 209 -15.77 11.58 -11.17
CA LEU A 209 -14.57 11.28 -11.95
C LEU A 209 -13.94 12.62 -12.33
N TYR A 210 -12.91 13.00 -11.61
CA TYR A 210 -12.18 14.26 -11.84
C TYR A 210 -11.28 14.24 -13.07
N THR A 211 -11.07 13.08 -13.64
CA THR A 211 -10.24 12.92 -14.81
C THR A 211 -11.09 12.36 -15.95
N SER A 212 -11.39 13.18 -16.92
CA SER A 212 -11.56 12.71 -18.28
C SER A 212 -10.20 12.82 -18.93
N ASP A 213 -9.49 11.74 -19.03
CA ASP A 213 -8.42 11.69 -19.99
C ASP A 213 -9.09 11.76 -21.37
N ALA A 214 -8.91 12.90 -21.97
CA ALA A 214 -9.24 13.12 -23.37
C ALA A 214 -8.28 12.36 -24.28
#